data_49099c83c4a85a1f697bfedfa13fdff0
#
_entry.id   49099c83c4a85a1f697bfedfa13fdff0
#
_cell.length_a   1.000
_cell.length_b   1.000
_cell.length_c   1.000
_cell.angle_alpha   90.00
_cell.angle_beta   90.00
_cell.angle_gamma   90.00
#
_symmetry.space_group_name_H-M   'P 1'
#
loop_
_entity.id
_entity.type
_entity.pdbx_description
1 polymer ?
#
loop_
_entity_poly.entity_id
_entity_poly.type
_entity_poly.pdbx_seq_one_letter_code
_entity_poly.pdbx_strand_id
1 'polypeptide(L)'
;MKDENQYVAYLRVSTQKQGYSGLGLEAQREIIQNYLCDKTPVAEYIEIESGRKKERPKLKEALSSCRKDGATLIVAKLDRLARSVSFLSNLLESDVEIVFCDFPQANKMVLHIISAISQYEAELIAARTKASLQAKKSRGFKLGNPEHLMDKHNQAIQNLSVSYTHLRAHETK
;
A
#
# COMPACT_ATOMS: atom_id res chain seq x y z
N MET A 1 21.15 -25.87 16.27
CA MET A 1 21.45 -24.41 16.35
C MET A 1 20.45 -23.76 15.41
N LYS A 2 19.48 -22.96 15.91
CA LYS A 2 18.66 -22.12 15.04
C LYS A 2 19.58 -21.07 14.48
N ASP A 3 19.75 -21.07 13.16
CA ASP A 3 20.54 -20.10 12.47
C ASP A 3 20.12 -18.68 12.82
N GLU A 4 21.08 -17.77 12.83
CA GLU A 4 20.94 -16.35 13.07
C GLU A 4 19.69 -15.81 12.35
N ASN A 5 18.87 -15.01 13.05
CA ASN A 5 17.66 -14.41 12.54
C ASN A 5 17.86 -13.86 11.12
N GLN A 6 17.32 -14.54 10.14
CA GLN A 6 17.28 -14.08 8.76
C GLN A 6 16.17 -13.05 8.62
N TYR A 7 16.39 -12.00 7.86
CA TYR A 7 15.42 -10.91 7.65
C TYR A 7 15.06 -10.79 6.18
N VAL A 8 13.76 -10.62 5.92
CA VAL A 8 13.23 -10.25 4.60
C VAL A 8 12.72 -8.82 4.68
N ALA A 9 13.27 -7.93 3.86
CA ALA A 9 12.90 -6.53 3.88
C ALA A 9 11.67 -6.27 2.99
N TYR A 10 10.70 -5.53 3.53
CA TYR A 10 9.56 -5.03 2.77
C TYR A 10 9.53 -3.51 2.76
N LEU A 11 9.61 -2.94 1.56
CA LEU A 11 9.60 -1.50 1.30
C LEU A 11 8.37 -1.10 0.50
N ARG A 12 7.87 0.12 0.74
CA ARG A 12 6.69 0.62 0.05
C ARG A 12 6.82 2.08 -0.37
N VAL A 13 6.42 2.37 -1.60
CA VAL A 13 6.28 3.73 -2.13
C VAL A 13 4.89 3.97 -2.70
N SER A 14 4.39 5.21 -2.61
CA SER A 14 3.01 5.56 -2.96
C SER A 14 2.78 5.87 -4.44
N THR A 15 3.85 6.11 -5.22
CA THR A 15 3.76 6.41 -6.66
C THR A 15 4.97 5.87 -7.40
N GLN A 16 4.78 5.57 -8.70
CA GLN A 16 5.89 5.19 -9.57
C GLN A 16 6.99 6.29 -9.61
N LYS A 17 6.61 7.58 -9.60
CA LYS A 17 7.57 8.69 -9.57
C LYS A 17 8.47 8.65 -8.32
N GLN A 18 7.92 8.30 -7.14
CA GLN A 18 8.71 8.13 -5.92
C GLN A 18 9.57 6.87 -5.94
N GLY A 19 9.13 5.82 -6.63
CA GLY A 19 9.95 4.64 -6.91
C GLY A 19 11.13 4.95 -7.84
N TYR A 20 10.93 5.80 -8.84
CA TYR A 20 12.00 6.21 -9.77
C TYR A 20 12.97 7.23 -9.17
N SER A 21 12.52 8.12 -8.27
CA SER A 21 13.42 9.08 -7.61
C SER A 21 14.34 8.43 -6.57
N GLY A 22 14.01 7.19 -6.14
CA GLY A 22 14.83 6.43 -5.18
C GLY A 22 14.78 6.93 -3.74
N LEU A 23 14.66 8.24 -3.52
CA LEU A 23 14.81 8.88 -2.21
C LEU A 23 13.95 8.25 -1.10
N GLY A 24 12.72 7.88 -1.41
CA GLY A 24 11.83 7.23 -0.43
C GLY A 24 12.19 5.79 -0.12
N LEU A 25 12.83 5.07 -1.03
CA LEU A 25 13.32 3.70 -0.84
C LEU A 25 14.68 3.70 -0.13
N GLU A 26 15.57 4.62 -0.51
CA GLU A 26 16.88 4.77 0.12
C GLU A 26 16.74 5.07 1.62
N ALA A 27 15.88 6.00 2.00
CA ALA A 27 15.61 6.30 3.39
C ALA A 27 15.06 5.09 4.17
N GLN A 28 14.23 4.24 3.54
CA GLN A 28 13.76 3.01 4.18
C GLN A 28 14.87 1.96 4.32
N ARG A 29 15.73 1.81 3.30
CA ARG A 29 16.89 0.92 3.37
C ARG A 29 17.85 1.35 4.46
N GLU A 30 18.12 2.65 4.56
CA GLU A 30 18.99 3.21 5.59
C GLU A 30 18.46 2.91 7.00
N ILE A 31 17.16 3.10 7.24
CA ILE A 31 16.51 2.78 8.52
C ILE A 31 16.65 1.29 8.85
N ILE A 32 16.42 0.41 7.87
CA ILE A 32 16.55 -1.04 8.04
C ILE A 32 18.00 -1.42 8.30
N GLN A 33 18.94 -0.86 7.55
CA GLN A 33 20.35 -1.15 7.70
C GLN A 33 20.87 -0.70 9.08
N ASN A 34 20.46 0.48 9.54
CA ASN A 34 20.80 0.97 10.88
C ASN A 34 20.24 0.08 11.99
N TYR A 35 19.05 -0.51 11.79
CA TYR A 35 18.45 -1.44 12.74
C TYR A 35 19.22 -2.79 12.76
N LEU A 36 19.58 -3.29 11.59
CA LEU A 36 20.25 -4.59 11.42
C LEU A 36 21.74 -4.54 11.75
N CYS A 37 22.33 -3.34 11.83
CA CYS A 37 23.77 -3.10 11.99
C CYS A 37 24.59 -3.78 10.88
N ASP A 38 25.26 -4.90 11.19
CA ASP A 38 26.14 -5.63 10.26
C ASP A 38 25.40 -6.70 9.45
N LYS A 39 24.11 -6.95 9.72
CA LYS A 39 23.31 -7.94 9.00
C LYS A 39 22.67 -7.31 7.77
N THR A 40 22.49 -8.11 6.72
CA THR A 40 21.77 -7.72 5.51
C THR A 40 20.52 -8.58 5.33
N PRO A 41 19.40 -8.03 4.83
CA PRO A 41 18.25 -8.84 4.48
C PRO A 41 18.59 -9.87 3.40
N VAL A 42 18.09 -11.10 3.54
CA VAL A 42 18.28 -12.17 2.53
C VAL A 42 17.48 -11.91 1.27
N ALA A 43 16.41 -11.13 1.36
CA ALA A 43 15.58 -10.70 0.21
C ALA A 43 14.97 -9.34 0.48
N GLU A 44 14.68 -8.60 -0.59
CA GLU A 44 14.01 -7.30 -0.56
C GLU A 44 12.79 -7.32 -1.51
N TYR A 45 11.64 -6.93 -1.00
CA TYR A 45 10.39 -6.81 -1.76
C TYR A 45 9.91 -5.37 -1.77
N ILE A 46 9.73 -4.79 -2.95
CA ILE A 46 9.31 -3.41 -3.14
C ILE A 46 7.89 -3.37 -3.67
N GLU A 47 6.98 -2.75 -2.92
CA GLU A 47 5.60 -2.50 -3.31
C GLU A 47 5.42 -1.07 -3.81
N ILE A 48 4.90 -0.93 -5.02
CA ILE A 48 4.51 0.37 -5.57
C ILE A 48 2.99 0.47 -5.49
N GLU A 49 2.48 1.23 -4.51
CA GLU A 49 1.06 1.40 -4.29
C GLU A 49 0.49 2.45 -5.24
N SER A 50 -0.26 2.03 -6.27
CA SER A 50 -1.07 2.94 -7.06
C SER A 50 -2.42 3.16 -6.32
N GLY A 51 -2.75 4.40 -6.01
CA GLY A 51 -3.79 4.85 -5.05
C GLY A 51 -5.21 4.26 -5.12
N ARG A 52 -5.49 3.27 -5.98
CA ARG A 52 -6.77 2.57 -6.08
C ARG A 52 -6.70 1.06 -5.83
N LYS A 53 -5.52 0.45 -5.91
CA LYS A 53 -5.38 -1.00 -5.70
C LYS A 53 -5.03 -1.26 -4.25
N LYS A 54 -5.93 -1.93 -3.53
CA LYS A 54 -5.72 -2.38 -2.15
C LYS A 54 -4.89 -3.67 -2.06
N GLU A 55 -4.64 -4.31 -3.20
CA GLU A 55 -3.85 -5.55 -3.25
C GLU A 55 -2.36 -5.24 -3.18
N ARG A 56 -1.67 -6.00 -2.36
CA ARG A 56 -0.22 -5.88 -2.13
C ARG A 56 0.46 -7.20 -2.48
N PRO A 57 0.67 -7.49 -3.78
CA PRO A 57 1.24 -8.76 -4.23
C PRO A 57 2.65 -8.98 -3.68
N LYS A 58 3.47 -7.92 -3.64
CA LYS A 58 4.85 -8.03 -3.14
C LYS A 58 4.94 -8.37 -1.67
N LEU A 59 3.96 -7.95 -0.89
CA LEU A 59 3.91 -8.35 0.50
C LEU A 59 3.51 -9.81 0.69
N LYS A 60 2.55 -10.31 -0.12
CA LYS A 60 2.21 -11.73 -0.11
C LYS A 60 3.42 -12.60 -0.47
N GLU A 61 4.23 -12.16 -1.45
CA GLU A 61 5.49 -12.80 -1.82
C GLU A 61 6.48 -12.76 -0.64
N ALA A 62 6.67 -11.60 0.01
CA ALA A 62 7.56 -11.45 1.15
C ALA A 62 7.16 -12.37 2.32
N LEU A 63 5.88 -12.41 2.68
CA LEU A 63 5.37 -13.31 3.72
C LEU A 63 5.55 -14.79 3.37
N SER A 64 5.39 -15.14 2.10
CA SER A 64 5.63 -16.51 1.63
C SER A 64 7.12 -16.89 1.75
N SER A 65 8.02 -15.96 1.40
CA SER A 65 9.46 -16.16 1.58
C SER A 65 9.81 -16.32 3.06
N CYS A 66 9.29 -15.45 3.94
CA CYS A 66 9.51 -15.56 5.38
C CYS A 66 9.08 -16.92 5.94
N ARG A 67 7.89 -17.44 5.53
CA ARG A 67 7.42 -18.76 5.98
C ARG A 67 8.31 -19.90 5.52
N LYS A 68 8.78 -19.83 4.26
CA LYS A 68 9.63 -20.85 3.67
C LYS A 68 10.99 -20.92 4.37
N ASP A 69 11.57 -19.76 4.64
CA ASP A 69 12.95 -19.64 5.09
C ASP A 69 13.04 -19.50 6.63
N GLY A 70 11.89 -19.45 7.33
CA GLY A 70 11.85 -19.19 8.77
C GLY A 70 12.35 -17.78 9.14
N ALA A 71 12.25 -16.83 8.20
CA ALA A 71 12.79 -15.50 8.34
C ALA A 71 11.78 -14.51 8.97
N THR A 72 12.30 -13.46 9.60
CA THR A 72 11.54 -12.34 10.15
C THR A 72 11.30 -11.27 9.08
N LEU A 73 10.06 -10.81 8.93
CA LEU A 73 9.74 -9.68 8.05
C LEU A 73 10.18 -8.37 8.73
N ILE A 74 11.03 -7.59 8.07
CA ILE A 74 11.47 -6.29 8.58
C ILE A 74 10.91 -5.15 7.73
N VAL A 75 10.37 -4.12 8.40
CA VAL A 75 9.74 -2.96 7.81
C VAL A 75 10.27 -1.69 8.46
N ALA A 76 10.63 -0.69 7.67
CA ALA A 76 11.23 0.54 8.16
C ALA A 76 10.33 1.31 9.14
N LYS A 77 9.01 1.41 8.84
CA LYS A 77 8.06 2.17 9.67
C LYS A 77 6.68 1.53 9.68
N LEU A 78 6.07 1.52 10.86
CA LEU A 78 4.72 1.01 11.09
C LEU A 78 3.65 1.76 10.27
N ASP A 79 3.77 3.09 10.11
CA ASP A 79 2.82 3.92 9.35
C ASP A 79 2.71 3.50 7.88
N ARG A 80 3.73 2.89 7.34
CA ARG A 80 3.73 2.35 5.97
C ARG A 80 2.75 1.20 5.80
N LEU A 81 2.42 0.50 6.88
CA LEU A 81 1.50 -0.64 6.88
C LEU A 81 0.16 -0.31 7.53
N ALA A 82 0.13 0.52 8.56
CA ALA A 82 -1.03 0.78 9.42
C ALA A 82 -2.23 1.46 8.72
N ARG A 83 -2.04 2.07 7.53
CA ARG A 83 -3.12 2.72 6.79
C ARG A 83 -4.21 1.77 6.26
N SER A 84 -4.01 0.48 6.33
CA SER A 84 -4.98 -0.53 5.92
C SER A 84 -5.19 -1.51 7.06
N VAL A 85 -6.31 -1.36 7.75
CA VAL A 85 -6.70 -2.22 8.88
C VAL A 85 -6.80 -3.68 8.45
N SER A 86 -7.45 -3.96 7.31
CA SER A 86 -7.56 -5.32 6.76
C SER A 86 -6.21 -5.94 6.48
N PHE A 87 -5.23 -5.12 6.16
CA PHE A 87 -3.87 -5.57 5.93
C PHE A 87 -3.15 -5.92 7.24
N LEU A 88 -3.25 -5.05 8.25
CA LEU A 88 -2.65 -5.30 9.56
C LEU A 88 -3.25 -6.55 10.21
N SER A 89 -4.57 -6.80 10.06
CA SER A 89 -5.22 -8.03 10.52
C SER A 89 -4.65 -9.27 9.82
N ASN A 90 -4.54 -9.28 8.49
CA ASN A 90 -3.95 -10.41 7.76
C ASN A 90 -2.48 -10.65 8.14
N LEU A 91 -1.76 -9.59 8.47
CA LEU A 91 -0.39 -9.66 8.92
C LEU A 91 -0.28 -10.29 10.32
N LEU A 92 -1.19 -9.92 11.20
CA LEU A 92 -1.30 -10.44 12.57
C LEU A 92 -1.74 -11.90 12.61
N GLU A 93 -2.57 -12.33 11.65
CA GLU A 93 -2.98 -13.71 11.46
C GLU A 93 -1.88 -14.57 10.80
N SER A 94 -0.84 -13.94 10.26
CA SER A 94 0.30 -14.66 9.72
C SER A 94 1.18 -15.22 10.85
N ASP A 95 1.69 -16.43 10.68
CA ASP A 95 2.65 -17.06 11.60
C ASP A 95 4.09 -16.50 11.43
N VAL A 96 4.22 -15.40 10.67
CA VAL A 96 5.50 -14.74 10.41
C VAL A 96 5.80 -13.74 11.53
N GLU A 97 7.01 -13.77 12.05
CA GLU A 97 7.50 -12.75 12.95
C GLU A 97 7.78 -11.45 12.18
N ILE A 98 7.37 -10.31 12.77
CA ILE A 98 7.47 -9.00 12.11
C ILE A 98 8.12 -8.01 13.03
N VAL A 99 9.07 -7.27 12.48
CA VAL A 99 9.79 -6.20 13.17
C VAL A 99 9.60 -4.88 12.43
N PHE A 100 9.20 -3.85 13.18
CA PHE A 100 9.17 -2.47 12.70
C PHE A 100 10.35 -1.72 13.29
N CYS A 101 11.20 -1.14 12.43
CA CYS A 101 12.42 -0.48 12.91
C CYS A 101 12.15 0.76 13.78
N ASP A 102 11.05 1.49 13.50
CA ASP A 102 10.61 2.63 14.30
C ASP A 102 9.86 2.25 15.58
N PHE A 103 9.42 0.99 15.70
CA PHE A 103 8.73 0.48 16.88
C PHE A 103 9.04 -1.01 17.14
N PRO A 104 10.27 -1.37 17.50
CA PRO A 104 10.71 -2.76 17.66
C PRO A 104 9.95 -3.54 18.74
N GLN A 105 9.37 -2.83 19.71
CA GLN A 105 8.62 -3.44 20.82
C GLN A 105 7.15 -3.70 20.48
N ALA A 106 6.72 -3.44 19.23
CA ALA A 106 5.37 -3.72 18.78
C ALA A 106 5.11 -5.23 18.76
N ASN A 107 4.55 -5.74 19.84
CA ASN A 107 4.05 -7.12 19.88
C ASN A 107 2.68 -7.23 19.18
N LYS A 108 2.23 -8.48 18.94
CA LYS A 108 0.93 -8.74 18.28
C LYS A 108 -0.22 -7.99 18.96
N MET A 109 -0.25 -7.90 20.28
CA MET A 109 -1.31 -7.23 21.03
C MET A 109 -1.34 -5.71 20.74
N VAL A 110 -0.18 -5.06 20.74
CA VAL A 110 -0.06 -3.62 20.41
C VAL A 110 -0.50 -3.35 18.98
N LEU A 111 -0.14 -4.22 18.04
CA LEU A 111 -0.56 -4.10 16.65
C LEU A 111 -2.08 -4.27 16.49
N HIS A 112 -2.72 -5.18 17.26
CA HIS A 112 -4.19 -5.30 17.27
C HIS A 112 -4.85 -4.01 17.80
N ILE A 113 -4.33 -3.42 18.87
CA ILE A 113 -4.84 -2.16 19.42
C ILE A 113 -4.71 -1.04 18.39
N ILE A 114 -3.56 -0.87 17.75
CA ILE A 114 -3.34 0.13 16.70
C ILE A 114 -4.28 -0.10 15.52
N SER A 115 -4.50 -1.36 15.12
CA SER A 115 -5.44 -1.71 14.06
C SER A 115 -6.87 -1.28 14.42
N ALA A 116 -7.32 -1.58 15.62
CA ALA A 116 -8.67 -1.21 16.08
C ALA A 116 -8.85 0.31 16.15
N ILE A 117 -7.86 1.06 16.63
CA ILE A 117 -7.89 2.52 16.67
C ILE A 117 -7.96 3.09 15.24
N SER A 118 -7.12 2.60 14.33
CA SER A 118 -7.10 3.05 12.92
C SER A 118 -8.44 2.77 12.22
N GLN A 119 -9.09 1.65 12.52
CA GLN A 119 -10.42 1.35 12.02
C GLN A 119 -11.46 2.34 12.54
N TYR A 120 -11.46 2.59 13.82
CA TYR A 120 -12.38 3.53 14.44
C TYR A 120 -12.22 4.96 13.88
N GLU A 121 -10.98 5.43 13.70
CA GLU A 121 -10.70 6.71 13.05
C GLU A 121 -11.25 6.78 11.62
N ALA A 122 -11.06 5.72 10.83
CA ALA A 122 -11.58 5.66 9.46
C ALA A 122 -13.11 5.70 9.42
N GLU A 123 -13.78 5.01 10.35
CA GLU A 123 -15.24 5.03 10.50
C GLU A 123 -15.75 6.42 10.91
N LEU A 124 -15.07 7.10 11.83
CA LEU A 124 -15.41 8.48 12.22
C LEU A 124 -15.28 9.46 11.06
N ILE A 125 -14.20 9.35 10.25
CA ILE A 125 -13.99 10.20 9.08
C ILE A 125 -15.09 9.94 8.04
N ALA A 126 -15.42 8.68 7.80
CA ALA A 126 -16.50 8.29 6.88
C ALA A 126 -17.86 8.83 7.33
N ALA A 127 -18.17 8.70 8.62
CA ALA A 127 -19.42 9.23 9.20
C ALA A 127 -19.51 10.76 9.08
N ARG A 128 -18.43 11.49 9.40
CA ARG A 128 -18.37 12.95 9.24
C ARG A 128 -18.53 13.38 7.79
N THR A 129 -17.86 12.70 6.88
CA THR A 129 -17.96 12.96 5.43
C THR A 129 -19.39 12.73 4.93
N LYS A 130 -20.02 11.60 5.32
CA LYS A 130 -21.41 11.29 4.99
C LYS A 130 -22.36 12.35 5.50
N ALA A 131 -22.23 12.76 6.75
CA ALA A 131 -23.06 13.81 7.36
C ALA A 131 -22.89 15.14 6.63
N SER A 132 -21.65 15.55 6.32
CA SER A 132 -21.37 16.77 5.55
C SER A 132 -21.96 16.75 4.15
N LEU A 133 -21.85 15.63 3.44
CA LEU A 133 -22.44 15.46 2.11
C LEU A 133 -23.98 15.48 2.17
N GLN A 134 -24.56 14.87 3.19
CA GLN A 134 -26.00 14.86 3.38
C GLN A 134 -26.54 16.28 3.70
N ALA A 135 -25.83 17.06 4.52
CA ALA A 135 -26.15 18.47 4.78
C ALA A 135 -26.00 19.34 3.53
N LYS A 136 -25.03 19.10 2.65
CA LYS A 136 -24.94 19.79 1.36
C LYS A 136 -26.11 19.42 0.44
N LYS A 137 -26.47 18.14 0.37
CA LYS A 137 -27.59 17.65 -0.44
C LYS A 137 -28.93 18.27 0.02
N SER A 138 -29.18 18.38 1.32
CA SER A 138 -30.40 19.00 1.86
C SER A 138 -30.50 20.49 1.55
N ARG A 139 -29.36 21.16 1.33
CA ARG A 139 -29.30 22.58 0.89
C ARG A 139 -29.42 22.75 -0.63
N GLY A 140 -29.73 21.67 -1.39
CA GLY A 140 -29.90 21.72 -2.84
C GLY A 140 -28.62 21.68 -3.67
N PHE A 141 -27.43 21.48 -3.05
CA PHE A 141 -26.20 21.36 -3.79
C PHE A 141 -26.11 19.99 -4.49
N LYS A 142 -25.79 20.00 -5.78
CA LYS A 142 -25.46 18.75 -6.50
C LYS A 142 -24.10 18.23 -6.00
N LEU A 143 -24.07 16.95 -5.61
CA LEU A 143 -22.85 16.29 -5.17
C LEU A 143 -22.17 15.64 -6.38
N GLY A 144 -20.85 15.82 -6.48
CA GLY A 144 -20.02 15.36 -7.58
C GLY A 144 -19.56 16.52 -8.47
N ASN A 145 -18.57 16.24 -9.31
CA ASN A 145 -18.14 17.18 -10.36
C ASN A 145 -18.55 16.58 -11.73
N PRO A 146 -19.73 16.96 -12.27
CA PRO A 146 -20.22 16.42 -13.53
C PRO A 146 -19.29 16.75 -14.72
N GLU A 147 -18.60 17.89 -14.69
CA GLU A 147 -17.66 18.30 -15.76
C GLU A 147 -16.49 17.32 -15.87
N HIS A 148 -15.91 16.92 -14.74
CA HIS A 148 -14.80 15.98 -14.74
C HIS A 148 -15.18 14.54 -15.16
N LEU A 149 -16.43 14.17 -15.00
CA LEU A 149 -16.98 12.89 -15.51
C LEU A 149 -17.21 12.95 -17.02
N MET A 150 -17.69 14.07 -17.55
CA MET A 150 -17.87 14.28 -18.98
C MET A 150 -16.54 14.35 -19.73
N ASP A 151 -15.55 15.03 -19.19
CA ASP A 151 -14.20 15.10 -19.78
C ASP A 151 -13.53 13.73 -19.87
N LYS A 152 -13.65 12.90 -18.83
CA LYS A 152 -13.13 11.53 -18.86
C LYS A 152 -13.89 10.63 -19.82
N HIS A 153 -15.20 10.81 -19.93
CA HIS A 153 -16.03 10.05 -20.87
C HIS A 153 -15.69 10.43 -22.31
N ASN A 154 -15.55 11.71 -22.60
CA ASN A 154 -15.17 12.24 -23.91
C ASN A 154 -13.74 11.82 -24.32
N GLN A 155 -12.77 11.84 -23.37
CA GLN A 155 -11.43 11.31 -23.61
C GLN A 155 -11.42 9.80 -23.88
N ALA A 156 -12.25 9.02 -23.19
CA ALA A 156 -12.38 7.59 -23.44
C ALA A 156 -12.95 7.30 -24.82
N ILE A 157 -13.96 8.06 -25.26
CA ILE A 157 -14.56 7.94 -26.61
C ILE A 157 -13.56 8.35 -27.70
N GLN A 158 -12.81 9.42 -27.51
CA GLN A 158 -11.76 9.82 -28.43
C GLN A 158 -10.65 8.78 -28.58
N ASN A 159 -10.21 8.19 -27.47
CA ASN A 159 -9.21 7.12 -27.50
C ASN A 159 -9.69 5.84 -28.20
N LEU A 160 -10.98 5.51 -28.06
CA LEU A 160 -11.60 4.40 -28.80
C LEU A 160 -11.70 4.70 -30.30
N SER A 161 -12.05 5.93 -30.69
CA SER A 161 -12.17 6.31 -32.11
C SER A 161 -10.81 6.28 -32.83
N VAL A 162 -9.74 6.72 -32.16
CA VAL A 162 -8.36 6.66 -32.68
C VAL A 162 -7.90 5.22 -32.85
N SER A 163 -8.25 4.32 -31.91
CA SER A 163 -7.91 2.89 -32.01
C SER A 163 -8.63 2.21 -33.18
N TYR A 164 -9.89 2.58 -33.45
CA TYR A 164 -10.65 2.02 -34.58
C TYR A 164 -10.16 2.50 -35.95
N THR A 165 -9.67 3.73 -36.07
CA THR A 165 -9.09 4.24 -37.31
C THR A 165 -7.76 3.57 -37.65
N HIS A 166 -6.95 3.23 -36.65
CA HIS A 166 -5.69 2.48 -36.86
C HIS A 166 -5.92 1.03 -37.28
N LEU A 167 -6.95 0.35 -36.77
CA LEU A 167 -7.29 -1.02 -37.16
C LEU A 167 -7.77 -1.09 -38.63
N ARG A 168 -8.54 -0.11 -39.09
CA ARG A 168 -9.03 -0.07 -40.46
C ARG A 168 -7.95 0.24 -41.50
N ALA A 169 -6.89 0.94 -41.12
CA ALA A 169 -5.76 1.26 -42.00
C ALA A 169 -4.84 0.06 -42.28
N HIS A 170 -4.92 -1.01 -41.50
CA HIS A 170 -4.15 -2.24 -41.70
C HIS A 170 -4.87 -3.33 -42.51
N GLU A 171 -6.18 -3.21 -42.77
CA GLU A 171 -6.96 -4.17 -43.56
C GLU A 171 -7.05 -3.83 -45.06
N THR A 172 -6.40 -2.75 -45.51
CA THR A 172 -6.42 -2.32 -46.93
C THR A 172 -5.00 -2.31 -47.55
N LYS A 173 -4.21 -3.36 -47.31
CA LYS A 173 -3.01 -3.63 -48.12
C LYS A 173 -2.92 -5.09 -48.48
#